data_b1f1617279faf1fd40986926039c6cef
#
_entry.id   b1f1617279faf1fd40986926039c6cef
#
_cell.length_a   1.000
_cell.length_b   1.000
_cell.length_c   1.000
_cell.angle_alpha   90.00
_cell.angle_beta   90.00
_cell.angle_gamma   90.00
#
_symmetry.space_group_name_H-M   'P 1'
#
loop_
_entity.id
_entity.type
_entity.pdbx_description
1 polymer ?
#
loop_
_entity_poly.entity_id
_entity_poly.type
_entity_poly.pdbx_seq_one_letter_code
_entity_poly.pdbx_strand_id
1 'polypeptide(L)'
;MGNLRRLVAPLLFSAVFIAPGISGAQLFAPIADLTGDTSNPTHTAQNQESTVIKNALFVRLEAKPGKEKELAQFLHNGLDLARQEGTTPVWFALQLGPSTFGIFDAFSDEAGRQAHLNGPIAQALGANAPNLLAQSPSIERIDVLGTKLPQ
;
A
#
# COMPACT_ATOMS: atom_id res chain seq x y z
N MET A 1 -17.97 -40.77 27.67
CA MET A 1 -16.61 -41.33 27.74
C MET A 1 -15.94 -40.99 26.45
N GLY A 2 -14.90 -40.21 26.30
CA GLY A 2 -13.97 -39.54 27.20
C GLY A 2 -13.36 -38.35 26.49
N ASN A 3 -13.16 -37.33 27.27
CA ASN A 3 -12.48 -36.08 26.91
C ASN A 3 -11.01 -36.34 26.60
N LEU A 4 -10.50 -35.70 25.53
CA LEU A 4 -9.06 -35.44 25.44
C LEU A 4 -8.80 -34.01 25.06
N ARG A 5 -8.67 -33.16 26.08
CA ARG A 5 -8.09 -31.82 25.99
C ARG A 5 -6.60 -31.96 25.73
N ARG A 6 -6.10 -31.43 24.61
CA ARG A 6 -4.67 -31.18 24.46
C ARG A 6 -4.41 -29.69 24.67
N LEU A 7 -3.84 -29.41 25.83
CA LEU A 7 -3.13 -28.17 26.14
C LEU A 7 -1.85 -28.12 25.28
N VAL A 8 -1.64 -27.04 24.59
CA VAL A 8 -0.33 -26.67 24.03
C VAL A 8 0.07 -25.36 24.67
N ALA A 9 1.14 -25.41 25.44
CA ALA A 9 1.74 -24.27 26.13
C ALA A 9 2.54 -23.37 25.16
N PRO A 10 2.65 -22.07 25.42
CA PRO A 10 3.49 -21.16 24.62
C PRO A 10 4.95 -21.25 25.11
N LEU A 11 5.87 -21.42 24.17
CA LEU A 11 7.30 -21.31 24.38
C LEU A 11 7.70 -19.84 24.30
N LEU A 12 8.06 -19.28 25.46
CA LEU A 12 8.73 -17.98 25.59
C LEU A 12 10.21 -18.14 25.20
N PHE A 13 10.64 -17.48 24.15
CA PHE A 13 12.06 -17.27 23.85
C PHE A 13 12.45 -15.86 24.30
N SER A 14 13.13 -15.77 25.45
CA SER A 14 13.86 -14.60 25.90
C SER A 14 15.24 -14.60 25.24
N ALA A 15 15.52 -13.65 24.39
CA ALA A 15 16.87 -13.35 23.93
C ALA A 15 17.39 -12.12 24.67
N VAL A 16 18.33 -12.36 25.57
CA VAL A 16 19.14 -11.34 26.23
C VAL A 16 20.27 -10.93 25.28
N PHE A 17 20.30 -9.69 24.89
CA PHE A 17 21.44 -9.10 24.18
C PHE A 17 22.31 -8.33 25.18
N ILE A 18 23.51 -8.84 25.41
CA ILE A 18 24.59 -8.21 26.15
C ILE A 18 25.37 -7.34 25.17
N ALA A 19 25.48 -6.04 25.47
CA ALA A 19 26.37 -5.12 24.76
C ALA A 19 27.74 -5.08 25.45
N PRO A 20 28.86 -5.13 24.73
CA PRO A 20 30.15 -4.76 25.30
C PRO A 20 30.44 -3.27 25.12
N GLY A 21 30.85 -2.64 26.19
CA GLY A 21 31.31 -1.26 26.23
C GLY A 21 32.63 -1.06 25.50
N ILE A 22 32.78 0.12 24.93
CA ILE A 22 34.08 0.62 24.49
C ILE A 22 34.33 1.98 25.17
N SER A 23 35.31 1.98 26.04
CA SER A 23 35.96 3.15 26.61
C SER A 23 37.03 3.63 25.62
N GLY A 24 37.16 4.90 25.42
CA GLY A 24 38.23 5.48 24.62
C GLY A 24 38.15 6.98 24.53
N ALA A 25 38.73 7.65 25.53
CA ALA A 25 38.96 9.09 25.50
C ALA A 25 40.05 9.42 24.47
N GLN A 26 39.87 10.48 23.71
CA GLN A 26 40.96 11.29 23.23
C GLN A 26 40.58 12.76 23.10
N LEU A 27 41.22 13.55 23.93
CA LEU A 27 41.43 14.97 23.81
C LEU A 27 42.34 15.27 22.60
N PHE A 28 42.04 16.32 21.84
CA PHE A 28 42.91 17.44 21.52
C PHE A 28 42.29 18.27 20.40
N ALA A 29 41.97 19.52 20.71
CA ALA A 29 41.78 20.58 19.73
C ALA A 29 43.17 21.15 19.33
N PRO A 30 43.28 21.77 18.16
CA PRO A 30 43.60 23.19 18.15
C PRO A 30 42.67 24.04 17.28
N ILE A 31 42.63 25.29 17.71
CA ILE A 31 41.96 26.44 17.16
C ILE A 31 42.77 26.96 15.96
N ALA A 32 42.06 27.42 14.97
CA ALA A 32 42.27 28.54 14.04
C ALA A 32 42.06 28.13 12.58
N ASP A 33 41.05 28.63 11.93
CA ASP A 33 41.19 29.77 11.04
C ASP A 33 39.81 30.37 10.72
N LEU A 34 39.66 31.67 10.98
CA LEU A 34 38.53 32.50 10.58
C LEU A 34 38.88 33.09 9.20
N THR A 35 38.53 32.41 8.13
CA THR A 35 38.40 33.04 6.83
C THR A 35 37.04 32.67 6.25
N GLY A 36 36.20 33.68 6.07
CA GLY A 36 34.89 33.54 5.54
C GLY A 36 34.90 33.00 4.12
N ASP A 37 34.07 32.01 3.93
CA ASP A 37 33.53 31.75 2.61
C ASP A 37 32.03 31.47 2.76
N THR A 38 31.28 32.48 2.31
CA THR A 38 29.83 32.39 2.12
C THR A 38 29.57 31.53 0.89
N SER A 39 29.61 30.25 1.00
CA SER A 39 29.17 29.36 -0.05
C SER A 39 28.02 28.52 0.43
N ASN A 40 26.85 29.00 0.03
CA ASN A 40 25.72 28.27 -0.50
C ASN A 40 25.25 27.06 0.31
N PRO A 41 24.11 27.14 1.02
CA PRO A 41 23.45 25.92 1.45
C PRO A 41 23.09 25.14 0.18
N THR A 42 23.83 24.07 -0.04
CA THR A 42 23.45 23.06 -1.01
C THR A 42 22.03 22.61 -0.66
N HIS A 43 21.03 23.19 -1.32
CA HIS A 43 19.74 22.59 -1.43
C HIS A 43 20.00 21.20 -2.01
N THR A 44 20.03 20.21 -1.14
CA THR A 44 19.77 18.84 -1.56
C THR A 44 18.38 18.89 -2.16
N ALA A 45 18.29 19.13 -3.46
CA ALA A 45 17.11 18.89 -4.22
C ALA A 45 16.79 17.41 -3.97
N GLN A 46 15.85 17.17 -3.07
CA GLN A 46 15.19 15.89 -2.99
C GLN A 46 14.60 15.71 -4.38
N ASN A 47 15.25 14.89 -5.17
CA ASN A 47 14.75 14.43 -6.44
C ASN A 47 13.47 13.66 -6.09
N GLN A 48 12.35 14.37 -6.04
CA GLN A 48 11.03 13.73 -6.04
C GLN A 48 10.94 13.13 -7.45
N GLU A 49 11.37 11.89 -7.56
CA GLU A 49 11.03 11.09 -8.73
C GLU A 49 9.51 11.14 -8.84
N SER A 50 9.04 11.98 -9.75
CA SER A 50 7.61 12.02 -10.06
C SER A 50 7.22 10.61 -10.48
N THR A 51 6.36 9.98 -9.71
CA THR A 51 5.89 8.63 -9.99
C THR A 51 5.26 8.61 -11.38
N VAL A 52 5.97 8.06 -12.35
CA VAL A 52 5.48 7.91 -13.72
C VAL A 52 4.50 6.76 -13.73
N ILE A 53 3.23 7.07 -13.94
CA ILE A 53 2.18 6.06 -14.08
C ILE A 53 2.10 5.61 -15.54
N LYS A 54 2.17 4.31 -15.78
CA LYS A 54 2.11 3.71 -17.13
C LYS A 54 0.97 2.72 -17.31
N ASN A 55 0.56 2.07 -16.25
CA ASN A 55 -0.40 0.99 -16.27
C ASN A 55 -1.57 1.30 -15.34
N ALA A 56 -2.77 0.88 -15.68
CA ALA A 56 -3.92 1.00 -14.80
C ALA A 56 -4.84 -0.22 -14.93
N LEU A 57 -5.77 -0.32 -13.99
CA LEU A 57 -6.91 -1.23 -14.05
C LEU A 57 -8.19 -0.43 -13.85
N PHE A 58 -9.24 -0.86 -14.53
CA PHE A 58 -10.60 -0.47 -14.20
C PHE A 58 -11.41 -1.72 -13.94
N VAL A 59 -11.98 -1.80 -12.74
CA VAL A 59 -12.82 -2.92 -12.32
C VAL A 59 -14.25 -2.43 -12.19
N ARG A 60 -15.17 -3.02 -12.98
CA ARG A 60 -16.60 -2.72 -12.90
C ARG A 60 -17.30 -3.79 -12.10
N LEU A 61 -18.17 -3.35 -11.19
CA LEU A 61 -18.86 -4.19 -10.21
C LEU A 61 -20.35 -3.88 -10.24
N GLU A 62 -21.20 -4.92 -10.30
CA GLU A 62 -22.65 -4.80 -10.18
C GLU A 62 -23.10 -5.44 -8.88
N ALA A 63 -23.73 -4.65 -8.02
CA ALA A 63 -24.28 -5.14 -6.76
C ALA A 63 -25.48 -6.04 -6.99
N LYS A 64 -25.62 -7.09 -6.19
CA LYS A 64 -26.89 -7.80 -6.09
C LYS A 64 -27.99 -6.86 -5.58
N PRO A 65 -29.25 -7.07 -5.96
CA PRO A 65 -30.36 -6.32 -5.40
C PRO A 65 -30.35 -6.36 -3.86
N GLY A 66 -30.38 -5.19 -3.24
CA GLY A 66 -30.32 -5.02 -1.77
C GLY A 66 -28.91 -5.09 -1.17
N LYS A 67 -27.85 -5.26 -1.98
CA LYS A 67 -26.46 -5.31 -1.54
C LYS A 67 -25.65 -4.06 -1.87
N GLU A 68 -26.29 -3.04 -2.39
CA GLU A 68 -25.63 -1.81 -2.87
C GLU A 68 -24.88 -1.12 -1.73
N LYS A 69 -25.50 -0.99 -0.56
CA LYS A 69 -24.87 -0.36 0.61
C LYS A 69 -23.71 -1.19 1.17
N GLU A 70 -23.87 -2.52 1.18
CA GLU A 70 -22.82 -3.43 1.64
C GLU A 70 -21.62 -3.38 0.70
N LEU A 71 -21.85 -3.35 -0.62
CA LEU A 71 -20.77 -3.20 -1.60
C LEU A 71 -20.06 -1.86 -1.47
N ALA A 72 -20.81 -0.75 -1.33
CA ALA A 72 -20.25 0.56 -1.10
C ALA A 72 -19.33 0.58 0.15
N GLN A 73 -19.80 -0.01 1.25
CA GLN A 73 -19.02 -0.08 2.49
C GLN A 73 -17.79 -0.98 2.34
N PHE A 74 -17.93 -2.12 1.64
CA PHE A 74 -16.80 -3.00 1.34
C PHE A 74 -15.71 -2.26 0.56
N LEU A 75 -16.11 -1.49 -0.48
CA LEU A 75 -15.16 -0.70 -1.26
C LEU A 75 -14.53 0.43 -0.44
N HIS A 76 -15.31 1.10 0.39
CA HIS A 76 -14.77 2.12 1.30
C HIS A 76 -13.70 1.55 2.23
N ASN A 77 -13.95 0.40 2.81
CA ASN A 77 -13.00 -0.29 3.69
C ASN A 77 -11.75 -0.80 2.93
N GLY A 78 -11.88 -1.06 1.63
CA GLY A 78 -10.77 -1.43 0.75
C GLY A 78 -9.64 -0.40 0.70
N LEU A 79 -9.95 0.88 0.99
CA LEU A 79 -8.95 1.95 1.04
C LEU A 79 -7.84 1.67 2.06
N ASP A 80 -8.15 1.04 3.19
CA ASP A 80 -7.14 0.73 4.21
C ASP A 80 -6.16 -0.35 3.75
N LEU A 81 -6.62 -1.28 2.91
CA LEU A 81 -5.73 -2.24 2.25
C LEU A 81 -4.91 -1.56 1.16
N ALA A 82 -5.53 -0.68 0.35
CA ALA A 82 -4.85 0.05 -0.71
C ALA A 82 -3.68 0.90 -0.17
N ARG A 83 -3.86 1.54 0.98
CA ARG A 83 -2.80 2.32 1.65
C ARG A 83 -1.59 1.50 2.08
N GLN A 84 -1.73 0.19 2.23
CA GLN A 84 -0.66 -0.72 2.60
C GLN A 84 0.09 -1.27 1.39
N GLU A 85 -0.45 -1.10 0.18
CA GLU A 85 0.16 -1.55 -1.06
C GLU A 85 1.09 -0.48 -1.65
N GLY A 86 2.38 -0.54 -1.35
CA GLY A 86 3.37 0.44 -1.80
C GLY A 86 3.53 0.50 -3.34
N THR A 87 3.08 -0.52 -4.08
CA THR A 87 3.13 -0.58 -5.55
C THR A 87 1.89 -0.03 -6.22
N THR A 88 0.88 0.41 -5.44
CA THR A 88 -0.39 0.97 -5.94
C THR A 88 -0.51 2.45 -5.56
N PRO A 89 0.21 3.35 -6.26
CA PRO A 89 0.24 4.77 -5.93
C PRO A 89 -1.09 5.51 -6.14
N VAL A 90 -2.00 4.94 -6.93
CA VAL A 90 -3.31 5.52 -7.22
C VAL A 90 -4.38 4.46 -7.04
N TRP A 91 -5.39 4.75 -6.23
CA TRP A 91 -6.54 3.88 -6.02
C TRP A 91 -7.80 4.67 -5.70
N PHE A 92 -8.90 4.36 -6.39
CA PHE A 92 -10.21 4.97 -6.18
C PHE A 92 -11.29 3.91 -6.08
N ALA A 93 -12.16 4.03 -5.07
CA ALA A 93 -13.47 3.38 -5.07
C ALA A 93 -14.50 4.35 -5.67
N LEU A 94 -15.28 3.88 -6.61
CA LEU A 94 -16.18 4.69 -7.42
C LEU A 94 -17.62 4.17 -7.31
N GLN A 95 -18.59 5.07 -7.26
CA GLN A 95 -19.99 4.76 -7.51
C GLN A 95 -20.38 5.32 -8.88
N LEU A 96 -20.73 4.46 -9.80
CA LEU A 96 -21.03 4.80 -11.20
C LEU A 96 -22.54 4.91 -11.45
N GLY A 97 -23.32 4.31 -10.57
CA GLY A 97 -24.77 4.29 -10.64
C GLY A 97 -25.39 3.76 -9.35
N PRO A 98 -26.72 3.60 -9.26
CA PRO A 98 -27.37 3.13 -8.04
C PRO A 98 -26.90 1.75 -7.58
N SER A 99 -26.63 0.82 -8.51
CA SER A 99 -26.15 -0.55 -8.25
C SER A 99 -24.77 -0.83 -8.85
N THR A 100 -24.22 0.12 -9.61
CA THR A 100 -22.97 -0.03 -10.34
C THR A 100 -21.85 0.70 -9.63
N PHE A 101 -20.75 0.01 -9.39
CA PHE A 101 -19.55 0.51 -8.74
C PHE A 101 -18.32 0.25 -9.59
N GLY A 102 -17.22 0.86 -9.22
CA GLY A 102 -15.93 0.62 -9.86
C GLY A 102 -14.76 0.78 -8.89
N ILE A 103 -13.64 0.20 -9.30
CA ILE A 103 -12.34 0.51 -8.75
C ILE A 103 -11.48 0.98 -9.92
N PHE A 104 -10.80 2.09 -9.75
CA PHE A 104 -9.74 2.52 -10.64
C PHE A 104 -8.43 2.56 -9.84
N ASP A 105 -7.45 1.85 -10.32
CA ASP A 105 -6.12 1.85 -9.75
C ASP A 105 -5.05 1.98 -10.83
N ALA A 106 -3.89 2.55 -10.46
CA ALA A 106 -2.85 2.81 -11.42
C ALA A 106 -1.46 2.59 -10.82
N PHE A 107 -0.52 2.20 -11.67
CA PHE A 107 0.77 1.64 -11.32
C PHE A 107 1.89 2.24 -12.16
N SER A 108 3.08 2.28 -11.62
CA SER A 108 4.27 2.74 -12.35
C SER A 108 4.66 1.76 -13.47
N ASP A 109 4.42 0.47 -13.26
CA ASP A 109 4.79 -0.59 -14.21
C ASP A 109 3.87 -1.81 -14.12
N GLU A 110 4.09 -2.77 -14.99
CA GLU A 110 3.35 -4.04 -15.04
C GLU A 110 3.59 -4.91 -13.80
N ALA A 111 4.76 -4.84 -13.19
CA ALA A 111 5.07 -5.61 -11.99
C ALA A 111 4.21 -5.17 -10.81
N GLY A 112 4.02 -3.85 -10.63
CA GLY A 112 3.11 -3.28 -9.64
C GLY A 112 1.66 -3.70 -9.88
N ARG A 113 1.18 -3.62 -11.14
CA ARG A 113 -0.16 -4.09 -11.52
C ARG A 113 -0.36 -5.58 -11.21
N GLN A 114 0.63 -6.40 -11.50
CA GLN A 114 0.54 -7.83 -11.24
C GLN A 114 0.59 -8.15 -9.74
N ALA A 115 1.39 -7.41 -8.97
CA ALA A 115 1.43 -7.53 -7.51
C ALA A 115 0.06 -7.20 -6.90
N HIS A 116 -0.60 -6.11 -7.34
CA HIS A 116 -1.94 -5.75 -6.91
C HIS A 116 -2.99 -6.83 -7.22
N LEU A 117 -2.98 -7.38 -8.44
CA LEU A 117 -3.91 -8.44 -8.85
C LEU A 117 -3.78 -9.73 -8.01
N ASN A 118 -2.63 -9.95 -7.37
CA ASN A 118 -2.39 -11.06 -6.45
C ASN A 118 -2.44 -10.61 -4.98
N GLY A 119 -2.68 -9.34 -4.73
CA GLY A 119 -2.63 -8.70 -3.43
C GLY A 119 -3.88 -8.88 -2.58
N PRO A 120 -3.85 -8.34 -1.35
CA PRO A 120 -4.93 -8.48 -0.38
C PRO A 120 -6.28 -7.94 -0.86
N ILE A 121 -6.29 -6.84 -1.62
CA ILE A 121 -7.53 -6.24 -2.15
C ILE A 121 -8.21 -7.18 -3.14
N ALA A 122 -7.44 -7.73 -4.10
CA ALA A 122 -7.97 -8.66 -5.09
C ALA A 122 -8.49 -9.95 -4.43
N GLN A 123 -7.78 -10.45 -3.43
CA GLN A 123 -8.21 -11.60 -2.64
C GLN A 123 -9.49 -11.31 -1.86
N ALA A 124 -9.58 -10.16 -1.20
CA ALA A 124 -10.79 -9.74 -0.46
C ALA A 124 -11.99 -9.58 -1.41
N LEU A 125 -11.78 -8.97 -2.59
CA LEU A 125 -12.84 -8.85 -3.61
C LEU A 125 -13.30 -10.24 -4.07
N GLY A 126 -12.39 -11.14 -4.40
CA GLY A 126 -12.71 -12.51 -4.81
C GLY A 126 -13.52 -13.28 -3.76
N ALA A 127 -13.15 -13.15 -2.50
CA ALA A 127 -13.84 -13.82 -1.38
C ALA A 127 -15.27 -13.27 -1.15
N ASN A 128 -15.49 -11.97 -1.37
CA ASN A 128 -16.77 -11.32 -1.12
C ASN A 128 -17.68 -11.25 -2.36
N ALA A 129 -17.14 -11.37 -3.56
CA ALA A 129 -17.87 -11.29 -4.82
C ALA A 129 -19.11 -12.19 -4.87
N PRO A 130 -19.07 -13.48 -4.45
CA PRO A 130 -20.26 -14.35 -4.48
C PRO A 130 -21.43 -13.84 -3.64
N ASN A 131 -21.17 -13.07 -2.59
CA ASN A 131 -22.17 -12.54 -1.68
C ASN A 131 -22.69 -11.16 -2.13
N LEU A 132 -21.85 -10.33 -2.69
CA LEU A 132 -22.13 -8.93 -2.97
C LEU A 132 -22.50 -8.66 -4.42
N LEU A 133 -21.93 -9.41 -5.38
CA LEU A 133 -22.02 -9.09 -6.80
C LEU A 133 -23.04 -9.97 -7.52
N ALA A 134 -23.79 -9.34 -8.43
CA ALA A 134 -24.76 -10.01 -9.31
C ALA A 134 -24.08 -10.83 -10.41
N GLN A 135 -22.85 -10.45 -10.77
CA GLN A 135 -21.99 -11.12 -11.76
C GLN A 135 -20.51 -10.98 -11.38
N SER A 136 -19.67 -11.75 -12.03
CA SER A 136 -18.21 -11.63 -11.83
C SER A 136 -17.73 -10.22 -12.14
N PRO A 137 -16.70 -9.71 -11.43
CA PRO A 137 -16.06 -8.44 -11.77
C PRO A 137 -15.58 -8.41 -13.22
N SER A 138 -15.83 -7.30 -13.91
CA SER A 138 -15.20 -7.02 -15.21
C SER A 138 -13.92 -6.25 -14.96
N ILE A 139 -12.78 -6.79 -15.36
CA ILE A 139 -11.45 -6.20 -15.15
C ILE A 139 -10.86 -5.80 -16.50
N GLU A 140 -10.62 -4.51 -16.67
CA GLU A 140 -10.00 -3.95 -17.86
C GLU A 140 -8.57 -3.52 -17.56
N ARG A 141 -7.63 -3.98 -18.39
CA ARG A 141 -6.24 -3.52 -18.35
C ARG A 141 -6.10 -2.30 -19.23
N ILE A 142 -5.51 -1.23 -18.68
CA ILE A 142 -5.43 0.07 -19.32
C ILE A 142 -3.97 0.49 -19.41
N ASP A 143 -3.58 0.98 -20.59
CA ASP A 143 -2.32 1.69 -20.79
C ASP A 143 -2.57 3.20 -20.60
N VAL A 144 -1.79 3.82 -19.72
CA VAL A 144 -1.95 5.22 -19.37
C VAL A 144 -1.16 6.08 -20.35
N LEU A 145 -1.86 6.94 -21.09
CA LEU A 145 -1.25 7.83 -22.09
C LEU A 145 -0.67 9.10 -21.47
N GLY A 146 -1.11 9.50 -20.30
CA GLY A 146 -0.62 10.66 -19.59
C GLY A 146 -1.24 10.80 -18.22
N THR A 147 -0.47 11.37 -17.27
CA THR A 147 -0.93 11.59 -15.89
C THR A 147 -0.63 13.02 -15.44
N LYS A 148 -1.51 13.53 -14.60
CA LYS A 148 -1.28 14.73 -13.79
C LYS A 148 -1.67 14.38 -12.36
N LEU A 149 -0.69 14.18 -11.51
CA LEU A 149 -0.88 13.95 -10.09
C LEU A 149 -0.48 15.18 -9.28
N PRO A 150 -1.07 15.42 -8.09
CA PRO A 150 -0.59 16.44 -7.17
C PRO A 150 0.89 16.17 -6.83
N GLN A 151 1.66 17.26 -6.74
CA GLN A 151 3.05 17.23 -6.27
C GLN A 151 3.09 17.59 -4.80
#